data_8abcf16389f0e2cd5992539a8b9ebcf7
#
_entry.id   8abcf16389f0e2cd5992539a8b9ebcf7
#
_cell.length_a   1.000
_cell.length_b   1.000
_cell.length_c   1.000
_cell.angle_alpha   90.00
_cell.angle_beta   90.00
_cell.angle_gamma   90.00
#
_symmetry.space_group_name_H-M   'P 1'
#
loop_
_entity.id
_entity.type
_entity.pdbx_description
1 polymer ?
#
loop_
_entity_poly.entity_id
_entity_poly.type
_entity_poly.pdbx_seq_one_letter_code
_entity_poly.pdbx_strand_id
1 'polypeptide(L)'
;GQIITYDASGDPVAVGPGTDGQVLTSTGADSPPAFEAIPASGTPNNLIYNGAMQVAQRGTSLAMAHDGSTNGFVADGWALQMHNMDQFDGTLAQVADGPAGFTKALKWTTGTAESAVGTAEYVMVRHHIESQNLQHLNWGTSDAQAVMLSFWVKSSVTGTYGCSFYSPRSSGNRVINTTYAISSADTWEKKTITIAGDTAGAVMNNDADAGLSIIFPLAAGSNYDGTNSSSWADYSTTNYLGAHAQDGVVTTGSATWLITGIQLETGSTAGSFDYKSYAEELTICQRYCYRENDSVVQTGGRMFCIVEGSTQMTCLLSFPTSMRAAPSMTIT
;
A
#
# COMPACT_ATOMS: atom_id res chain seq x y z
N GLY A 1 33.21 -4.99 -27.50
CA GLY A 1 34.04 -6.16 -27.20
C GLY A 1 33.35 -7.12 -26.26
N GLN A 2 33.78 -8.38 -26.24
CA GLN A 2 33.29 -9.36 -25.28
C GLN A 2 34.28 -9.45 -24.10
N ILE A 3 33.75 -9.77 -22.91
CA ILE A 3 34.56 -10.11 -21.75
C ILE A 3 34.62 -11.63 -21.66
N ILE A 4 35.83 -12.18 -21.47
CA ILE A 4 35.99 -13.63 -21.25
C ILE A 4 35.96 -13.84 -19.72
N THR A 5 35.08 -14.72 -19.28
CA THR A 5 34.99 -15.21 -17.92
C THR A 5 35.07 -16.75 -17.94
N TYR A 6 34.85 -17.38 -16.79
CA TYR A 6 34.87 -18.84 -16.68
C TYR A 6 33.55 -19.34 -16.07
N ASP A 7 33.07 -20.47 -16.53
CA ASP A 7 31.91 -21.14 -15.95
C ASP A 7 32.30 -21.99 -14.70
N ALA A 8 31.33 -22.68 -14.11
CA ALA A 8 31.54 -23.53 -12.93
C ALA A 8 32.54 -24.68 -13.16
N SER A 9 32.76 -25.08 -14.42
CA SER A 9 33.71 -26.14 -14.80
C SER A 9 35.12 -25.57 -15.04
N GLY A 10 35.29 -24.27 -15.03
CA GLY A 10 36.52 -23.56 -15.32
C GLY A 10 36.77 -23.36 -16.83
N ASP A 11 35.73 -23.55 -17.66
CA ASP A 11 35.82 -23.35 -19.09
C ASP A 11 35.58 -21.88 -19.46
N PRO A 12 36.32 -21.31 -20.44
CA PRO A 12 36.14 -19.90 -20.82
C PRO A 12 34.78 -19.66 -21.49
N VAL A 13 34.04 -18.69 -20.98
CA VAL A 13 32.74 -18.24 -21.49
C VAL A 13 32.83 -16.77 -21.88
N ALA A 14 32.29 -16.43 -23.05
CA ALA A 14 32.23 -15.05 -23.49
C ALA A 14 30.93 -14.38 -23.02
N VAL A 15 31.07 -13.32 -22.21
CA VAL A 15 29.94 -12.42 -21.87
C VAL A 15 29.90 -11.33 -22.94
N GLY A 16 28.76 -11.21 -23.62
CA GLY A 16 28.55 -10.23 -24.68
C GLY A 16 28.62 -8.78 -24.17
N PRO A 17 28.78 -7.82 -25.06
CA PRO A 17 28.72 -6.42 -24.65
C PRO A 17 27.31 -6.12 -24.11
N GLY A 18 27.23 -5.46 -22.96
CA GLY A 18 25.99 -4.90 -22.48
C GLY A 18 25.49 -3.75 -23.38
N THR A 19 24.31 -3.25 -23.10
CA THR A 19 23.84 -1.97 -23.65
C THR A 19 24.26 -0.80 -22.78
N ASP A 20 24.21 0.41 -23.32
CA ASP A 20 24.55 1.62 -22.56
C ASP A 20 23.71 1.72 -21.27
N GLY A 21 24.35 2.06 -20.15
CA GLY A 21 23.72 2.15 -18.83
C GLY A 21 23.65 0.83 -18.04
N GLN A 22 24.15 -0.29 -18.59
CA GLN A 22 24.27 -1.55 -17.82
C GLN A 22 25.61 -1.66 -17.09
N VAL A 23 25.60 -2.36 -15.97
CA VAL A 23 26.81 -2.76 -15.20
C VAL A 23 26.99 -4.26 -15.23
N LEU A 24 28.25 -4.69 -15.20
CA LEU A 24 28.56 -6.10 -15.06
C LEU A 24 28.41 -6.51 -13.59
N THR A 25 27.48 -7.42 -13.32
CA THR A 25 27.17 -7.90 -11.97
C THR A 25 27.47 -9.39 -11.83
N SER A 26 27.73 -9.80 -10.59
CA SER A 26 27.83 -11.20 -10.25
C SER A 26 26.43 -11.82 -10.18
N THR A 27 26.21 -12.90 -10.90
CA THR A 27 24.94 -13.66 -10.89
C THR A 27 24.91 -14.78 -9.85
N GLY A 28 25.92 -14.88 -9.01
CA GLY A 28 26.06 -15.88 -7.94
C GLY A 28 27.29 -16.75 -8.11
N ALA A 29 27.53 -17.63 -7.13
CA ALA A 29 28.60 -18.61 -7.20
C ALA A 29 28.38 -19.54 -8.40
N ASP A 30 29.47 -19.91 -9.06
CA ASP A 30 29.48 -20.85 -10.19
C ASP A 30 28.66 -20.43 -11.43
N SER A 31 28.32 -19.16 -11.55
CA SER A 31 27.63 -18.58 -12.70
C SER A 31 28.42 -17.45 -13.34
N PRO A 32 28.49 -17.36 -14.69
CA PRO A 32 29.16 -16.23 -15.34
C PRO A 32 28.47 -14.91 -14.97
N PRO A 33 29.22 -13.80 -14.82
CA PRO A 33 28.62 -12.48 -14.61
C PRO A 33 27.75 -12.06 -15.79
N ALA A 34 26.75 -11.23 -15.54
CA ALA A 34 25.86 -10.68 -16.57
C ALA A 34 25.87 -9.14 -16.52
N PHE A 35 25.55 -8.51 -17.68
CA PHE A 35 25.25 -7.10 -17.71
C PHE A 35 23.80 -6.85 -17.29
N GLU A 36 23.62 -6.07 -16.24
CA GLU A 36 22.32 -5.74 -15.68
C GLU A 36 22.11 -4.22 -15.67
N ALA A 37 20.86 -3.79 -15.83
CA ALA A 37 20.53 -2.38 -15.72
C ALA A 37 20.81 -1.88 -14.29
N ILE A 38 21.47 -0.73 -14.18
CA ILE A 38 21.58 -0.04 -12.89
C ILE A 38 20.15 0.36 -12.51
N PRO A 39 19.63 -0.01 -11.32
CA PRO A 39 18.39 0.56 -10.83
C PRO A 39 18.52 2.09 -10.87
N ALA A 40 17.55 2.78 -11.45
CA ALA A 40 17.59 4.24 -11.58
C ALA A 40 17.78 4.87 -10.19
N SER A 41 18.99 5.33 -9.89
CA SER A 41 19.25 6.06 -8.66
C SER A 41 18.70 7.47 -8.82
N GLY A 42 17.61 7.79 -8.13
CA GLY A 42 17.06 9.14 -8.12
C GLY A 42 15.53 9.23 -8.11
N THR A 43 14.81 8.19 -8.48
CA THR A 43 13.37 8.10 -8.16
C THR A 43 13.22 7.51 -6.75
N PRO A 44 12.27 7.96 -5.93
CA PRO A 44 11.93 7.27 -4.70
C PRO A 44 11.69 5.80 -5.04
N ASN A 45 12.49 4.88 -4.47
CA ASN A 45 12.34 3.46 -4.78
C ASN A 45 10.97 2.95 -4.34
N ASN A 46 10.39 3.56 -3.30
CA ASN A 46 9.07 3.20 -2.81
C ASN A 46 8.07 4.34 -3.06
N LEU A 47 7.09 4.09 -3.92
CA LEU A 47 5.97 5.02 -4.20
C LEU A 47 4.95 5.06 -3.05
N ILE A 48 5.01 4.10 -2.11
CA ILE A 48 4.16 4.00 -0.94
C ILE A 48 4.83 4.72 0.23
N TYR A 49 4.08 5.53 0.94
CA TYR A 49 4.52 6.08 2.23
C TYR A 49 4.00 5.21 3.38
N ASN A 50 4.72 5.21 4.49
CA ASN A 50 4.44 4.42 5.68
C ASN A 50 4.24 2.93 5.41
N GLY A 51 4.97 2.38 4.43
CA GLY A 51 4.89 0.96 4.09
C GLY A 51 5.39 0.03 5.18
N ALA A 52 6.25 0.50 6.08
CA ALA A 52 6.73 -0.21 7.27
C ALA A 52 5.85 0.01 8.52
N MET A 53 4.69 0.64 8.38
CA MET A 53 3.70 0.88 9.45
C MET A 53 4.25 1.63 10.68
N GLN A 54 5.26 2.49 10.51
CA GLN A 54 5.95 3.15 11.62
C GLN A 54 5.14 4.29 12.24
N VAL A 55 4.41 5.04 11.42
CA VAL A 55 3.70 6.27 11.83
C VAL A 55 2.23 5.95 12.09
N ALA A 56 1.74 6.37 13.26
CA ALA A 56 0.35 6.15 13.70
C ALA A 56 -0.14 7.36 14.53
N GLN A 57 -0.33 8.50 13.87
CA GLN A 57 -0.67 9.77 14.54
C GLN A 57 -2.06 9.74 15.19
N ARG A 58 -2.99 8.96 14.64
CA ARG A 58 -4.37 8.84 15.17
C ARG A 58 -4.52 7.88 16.35
N GLY A 59 -3.43 7.24 16.75
CA GLY A 59 -3.41 6.21 17.79
C GLY A 59 -3.03 4.84 17.23
N THR A 60 -2.72 3.92 18.11
CA THR A 60 -2.19 2.59 17.74
C THR A 60 -3.25 1.48 17.73
N SER A 61 -4.50 1.80 18.06
CA SER A 61 -5.60 0.83 18.05
C SER A 61 -6.93 1.53 17.83
N LEU A 62 -7.78 0.90 17.05
CA LEU A 62 -9.14 1.35 16.74
C LEU A 62 -10.08 0.15 16.74
N ALA A 63 -11.08 0.18 17.63
CA ALA A 63 -12.21 -0.74 17.55
C ALA A 63 -13.11 -0.30 16.38
N MET A 64 -13.48 -1.24 15.55
CA MET A 64 -14.39 -1.02 14.43
C MET A 64 -15.63 -1.89 14.61
N ALA A 65 -16.81 -1.29 14.51
CA ALA A 65 -18.08 -1.96 14.62
C ALA A 65 -18.82 -1.95 13.28
N HIS A 66 -19.70 -2.88 13.11
CA HIS A 66 -20.64 -2.94 12.01
C HIS A 66 -21.69 -1.82 12.17
N ASP A 67 -21.52 -0.71 11.52
CA ASP A 67 -22.49 0.39 11.46
C ASP A 67 -22.77 0.82 10.01
N GLY A 68 -22.69 -0.16 9.11
CA GLY A 68 -22.84 0.02 7.67
C GLY A 68 -21.53 0.22 6.95
N SER A 69 -21.12 1.46 6.67
CA SER A 69 -19.90 1.75 5.90
C SER A 69 -18.96 2.62 6.70
N THR A 70 -17.88 2.04 7.17
CA THR A 70 -16.91 2.67 8.05
C THR A 70 -15.49 2.62 7.47
N ASN A 71 -14.72 3.70 7.69
CA ASN A 71 -13.29 3.76 7.39
C ASN A 71 -12.51 3.97 8.68
N GLY A 72 -11.56 3.08 8.96
CA GLY A 72 -10.66 3.17 10.09
C GLY A 72 -9.21 3.39 9.67
N PHE A 73 -8.49 4.27 10.38
CA PHE A 73 -7.08 4.54 10.18
C PHE A 73 -6.33 4.36 11.49
N VAL A 74 -5.27 3.58 11.46
CA VAL A 74 -4.31 3.43 12.56
C VAL A 74 -2.92 3.78 12.07
N ALA A 75 -2.32 2.96 11.23
CA ALA A 75 -1.11 3.35 10.50
C ALA A 75 -1.48 4.42 9.46
N ASP A 76 -0.79 5.54 9.48
CA ASP A 76 -1.10 6.65 8.58
C ASP A 76 -0.98 6.23 7.11
N GLY A 77 -1.95 6.66 6.30
CA GLY A 77 -2.05 6.29 4.89
C GLY A 77 -2.78 4.97 4.64
N TRP A 78 -2.95 4.12 5.64
CA TRP A 78 -3.60 2.82 5.51
C TRP A 78 -4.98 2.83 6.13
N ALA A 79 -6.00 2.65 5.30
CA ALA A 79 -7.39 2.57 5.73
C ALA A 79 -7.90 1.14 5.69
N LEU A 80 -8.51 0.68 6.77
CA LEU A 80 -9.46 -0.44 6.67
C LEU A 80 -10.83 0.15 6.36
N GLN A 81 -11.48 -0.34 5.33
CA GLN A 81 -12.83 0.02 4.94
C GLN A 81 -13.74 -1.19 5.05
N MET A 82 -14.86 -0.99 5.74
CA MET A 82 -15.98 -1.90 5.80
C MET A 82 -17.14 -1.30 5.01
N HIS A 83 -17.90 -2.10 4.29
CA HIS A 83 -19.04 -1.66 3.51
C HIS A 83 -20.21 -2.62 3.67
N ASN A 84 -21.33 -2.08 4.11
CA ASN A 84 -22.60 -2.79 4.36
C ASN A 84 -22.52 -4.01 5.29
N MET A 85 -21.42 -4.18 6.03
CA MET A 85 -21.30 -5.29 6.99
C MET A 85 -22.37 -5.16 8.06
N ASP A 86 -23.04 -6.25 8.39
CA ASP A 86 -24.19 -6.24 9.31
C ASP A 86 -23.93 -6.89 10.68
N GLN A 87 -22.90 -7.74 10.80
CA GLN A 87 -22.54 -8.40 12.06
C GLN A 87 -21.04 -8.29 12.40
N PHE A 88 -20.21 -7.95 11.43
CA PHE A 88 -18.76 -7.98 11.53
C PHE A 88 -18.21 -6.82 12.37
N ASP A 89 -17.42 -7.14 13.36
CA ASP A 89 -16.63 -6.17 14.12
C ASP A 89 -15.22 -6.68 14.38
N GLY A 90 -14.38 -5.82 14.94
CA GLY A 90 -13.04 -6.20 15.33
C GLY A 90 -12.14 -5.02 15.69
N THR A 91 -10.86 -5.28 15.70
CA THR A 91 -9.84 -4.28 16.04
C THR A 91 -8.78 -4.16 14.96
N LEU A 92 -8.59 -2.93 14.48
CA LEU A 92 -7.43 -2.55 13.69
C LEU A 92 -6.36 -1.98 14.62
N ALA A 93 -5.12 -2.48 14.55
CA ALA A 93 -4.05 -2.04 15.43
C ALA A 93 -2.69 -1.99 14.73
N GLN A 94 -1.84 -1.04 15.15
CA GLN A 94 -0.41 -1.09 14.90
C GLN A 94 0.21 -1.94 16.01
N VAL A 95 0.86 -3.04 15.65
CA VAL A 95 1.46 -3.98 16.62
C VAL A 95 2.97 -4.07 16.45
N ALA A 96 3.66 -4.44 17.54
CA ALA A 96 5.10 -4.70 17.53
C ALA A 96 5.37 -6.16 17.12
N ASP A 97 4.93 -6.52 15.92
CA ASP A 97 5.06 -7.87 15.35
C ASP A 97 5.37 -7.72 13.86
N GLY A 98 6.59 -8.01 13.47
CA GLY A 98 7.06 -7.94 12.09
C GLY A 98 8.11 -8.99 11.80
N PRO A 99 8.34 -9.32 10.53
CA PRO A 99 9.46 -10.16 10.13
C PRO A 99 10.80 -9.45 10.38
N ALA A 100 11.91 -10.17 10.22
CA ALA A 100 13.24 -9.59 10.37
C ALA A 100 13.38 -8.30 9.53
N GLY A 101 13.83 -7.22 10.17
CA GLY A 101 13.95 -5.88 9.59
C GLY A 101 12.72 -4.98 9.78
N PHE A 102 11.59 -5.49 10.24
CA PHE A 102 10.38 -4.69 10.48
C PHE A 102 9.93 -4.82 11.93
N THR A 103 9.76 -3.69 12.61
CA THR A 103 9.38 -3.65 14.04
C THR A 103 7.88 -3.44 14.24
N LYS A 104 7.15 -3.05 13.20
CA LYS A 104 5.73 -2.73 13.24
C LYS A 104 4.97 -3.38 12.10
N ALA A 105 3.71 -3.71 12.35
CA ALA A 105 2.75 -4.16 11.35
C ALA A 105 1.37 -3.58 11.62
N LEU A 106 0.56 -3.45 10.58
CA LEU A 106 -0.87 -3.23 10.70
C LEU A 106 -1.53 -4.60 10.89
N LYS A 107 -2.33 -4.73 11.94
CA LYS A 107 -3.03 -5.97 12.30
C LYS A 107 -4.54 -5.72 12.34
N TRP A 108 -5.29 -6.55 11.66
CA TRP A 108 -6.71 -6.78 11.90
C TRP A 108 -6.89 -7.99 12.82
N THR A 109 -7.82 -7.87 13.75
CA THR A 109 -8.29 -9.00 14.58
C THR A 109 -9.81 -9.00 14.59
N THR A 110 -10.41 -10.06 14.08
CA THR A 110 -11.87 -10.22 14.07
C THR A 110 -12.39 -10.45 15.48
N GLY A 111 -13.35 -9.67 15.89
CA GLY A 111 -14.11 -9.85 17.12
C GLY A 111 -15.31 -10.75 16.85
N THR A 112 -16.44 -10.14 16.49
CA THR A 112 -17.61 -10.87 15.99
C THR A 112 -17.40 -11.20 14.51
N ALA A 113 -17.52 -12.46 14.17
CA ALA A 113 -17.40 -12.92 12.80
C ALA A 113 -18.70 -12.71 12.02
N GLU A 114 -18.56 -12.38 10.73
CA GLU A 114 -19.67 -12.45 9.80
C GLU A 114 -20.10 -13.88 9.58
N SER A 115 -21.39 -14.16 9.59
CA SER A 115 -21.90 -15.51 9.37
C SER A 115 -21.73 -15.97 7.92
N ALA A 116 -21.92 -15.07 6.99
CA ALA A 116 -21.66 -15.22 5.57
C ALA A 116 -21.60 -13.84 4.93
N VAL A 117 -20.62 -13.60 4.08
CA VAL A 117 -20.47 -12.32 3.37
C VAL A 117 -21.63 -12.13 2.40
N GLY A 118 -22.42 -11.09 2.59
CA GLY A 118 -23.55 -10.74 1.74
C GLY A 118 -23.09 -10.20 0.38
N THR A 119 -23.96 -10.24 -0.62
CA THR A 119 -23.62 -9.88 -2.00
C THR A 119 -23.13 -8.45 -2.17
N ALA A 120 -23.55 -7.52 -1.31
CA ALA A 120 -23.19 -6.10 -1.36
C ALA A 120 -22.18 -5.70 -0.26
N GLU A 121 -21.55 -6.66 0.38
CA GLU A 121 -20.60 -6.44 1.48
C GLU A 121 -19.16 -6.55 1.03
N TYR A 122 -18.28 -5.82 1.68
CA TYR A 122 -16.84 -6.04 1.59
C TYR A 122 -16.06 -5.46 2.78
N VAL A 123 -14.90 -6.05 3.01
CA VAL A 123 -13.86 -5.52 3.91
C VAL A 123 -12.55 -5.47 3.15
N MET A 124 -11.88 -4.33 3.18
CA MET A 124 -10.58 -4.17 2.51
C MET A 124 -9.64 -3.26 3.28
N VAL A 125 -8.34 -3.52 3.16
CA VAL A 125 -7.27 -2.57 3.52
C VAL A 125 -6.79 -1.89 2.25
N ARG A 126 -6.64 -0.57 2.27
CA ARG A 126 -6.20 0.19 1.10
C ARG A 126 -5.23 1.32 1.42
N HIS A 127 -4.43 1.65 0.42
CA HIS A 127 -3.55 2.81 0.38
C HIS A 127 -3.76 3.59 -0.91
N HIS A 128 -3.66 4.93 -0.84
CA HIS A 128 -3.77 5.81 -2.00
C HIS A 128 -2.45 6.51 -2.28
N ILE A 129 -2.08 6.58 -3.55
CA ILE A 129 -0.94 7.34 -4.06
C ILE A 129 -1.48 8.48 -4.92
N GLU A 130 -1.00 9.70 -4.69
CA GLU A 130 -1.42 10.88 -5.46
C GLU A 130 -1.02 10.75 -6.93
N SER A 131 -1.89 11.20 -7.83
CA SER A 131 -1.66 11.16 -9.29
C SER A 131 -0.38 11.87 -9.70
N GLN A 132 -0.08 13.03 -9.11
CA GLN A 132 1.14 13.80 -9.40
C GLN A 132 2.44 13.04 -9.09
N ASN A 133 2.41 12.05 -8.18
CA ASN A 133 3.56 11.23 -7.82
C ASN A 133 3.79 10.05 -8.77
N LEU A 134 2.87 9.82 -9.72
CA LEU A 134 2.87 8.67 -10.62
C LEU A 134 3.12 9.05 -12.09
N GLN A 135 3.41 10.32 -12.40
CA GLN A 135 3.54 10.82 -13.76
C GLN A 135 4.63 10.10 -14.56
N HIS A 136 5.71 9.70 -13.90
CA HIS A 136 6.83 8.98 -14.50
C HIS A 136 6.48 7.55 -14.95
N LEU A 137 5.35 7.00 -14.50
CA LEU A 137 4.86 5.70 -14.96
C LEU A 137 4.30 5.72 -16.37
N ASN A 138 3.99 6.89 -16.94
CA ASN A 138 3.45 7.11 -18.27
C ASN A 138 2.18 6.28 -18.57
N TRP A 139 1.39 5.93 -17.55
CA TRP A 139 0.19 5.12 -17.72
C TRP A 139 -0.87 5.86 -18.54
N GLY A 140 -1.52 5.14 -19.45
CA GLY A 140 -2.39 5.67 -20.47
C GLY A 140 -1.66 5.96 -21.79
N THR A 141 -0.39 5.53 -21.93
CA THR A 141 0.41 5.67 -23.15
C THR A 141 1.12 4.38 -23.51
N SER A 142 1.69 4.30 -24.72
CA SER A 142 2.50 3.16 -25.17
C SER A 142 3.76 2.92 -24.31
N ASP A 143 4.22 3.95 -23.60
CA ASP A 143 5.46 3.92 -22.80
C ASP A 143 5.19 3.59 -21.31
N ALA A 144 3.99 3.09 -21.01
CA ALA A 144 3.54 2.76 -19.67
C ALA A 144 4.50 1.77 -18.99
N GLN A 145 5.03 2.19 -17.83
CA GLN A 145 5.99 1.40 -17.05
C GLN A 145 5.26 0.38 -16.19
N ALA A 146 5.84 -0.83 -16.08
CA ALA A 146 5.41 -1.81 -15.10
C ALA A 146 5.80 -1.37 -13.68
N VAL A 147 5.07 -1.89 -12.70
CA VAL A 147 5.40 -1.73 -11.29
C VAL A 147 5.48 -3.07 -10.59
N MET A 148 6.35 -3.15 -9.57
CA MET A 148 6.52 -4.30 -8.70
C MET A 148 6.02 -3.94 -7.30
N LEU A 149 5.03 -4.67 -6.81
CA LEU A 149 4.59 -4.62 -5.42
C LEU A 149 5.28 -5.73 -4.63
N SER A 150 5.91 -5.39 -3.51
CA SER A 150 6.41 -6.37 -2.54
C SER A 150 5.87 -6.03 -1.15
N PHE A 151 5.60 -7.06 -0.34
CA PHE A 151 5.10 -6.90 1.03
C PHE A 151 5.30 -8.17 1.85
N TRP A 152 5.24 -8.01 3.16
CA TRP A 152 5.17 -9.12 4.10
C TRP A 152 3.76 -9.23 4.65
N VAL A 153 3.25 -10.45 4.71
CA VAL A 153 1.90 -10.76 5.18
C VAL A 153 1.91 -11.98 6.09
N LYS A 154 1.03 -11.97 7.09
CA LYS A 154 0.79 -13.08 8.01
C LYS A 154 -0.70 -13.15 8.31
N SER A 155 -1.28 -14.35 8.36
CA SER A 155 -2.66 -14.56 8.77
C SER A 155 -2.81 -15.88 9.53
N SER A 156 -3.76 -15.92 10.44
CA SER A 156 -4.18 -17.16 11.09
C SER A 156 -4.97 -18.08 10.15
N VAL A 157 -5.44 -17.54 9.01
CA VAL A 157 -6.21 -18.28 8.00
C VAL A 157 -5.36 -18.40 6.74
N THR A 158 -5.09 -19.63 6.31
CA THR A 158 -4.39 -19.93 5.04
C THR A 158 -5.34 -19.87 3.86
N GLY A 159 -4.80 -19.67 2.66
CA GLY A 159 -5.59 -19.69 1.42
C GLY A 159 -5.15 -18.62 0.42
N THR A 160 -5.99 -18.37 -0.57
CA THR A 160 -5.74 -17.39 -1.63
C THR A 160 -6.43 -16.08 -1.27
N TYR A 161 -5.69 -14.99 -1.30
CA TYR A 161 -6.15 -13.62 -1.01
C TYR A 161 -6.07 -12.75 -2.24
N GLY A 162 -6.96 -11.76 -2.34
CA GLY A 162 -6.96 -10.78 -3.43
C GLY A 162 -5.93 -9.68 -3.24
N CYS A 163 -5.51 -9.09 -4.35
CA CYS A 163 -4.82 -7.82 -4.41
C CYS A 163 -5.30 -7.06 -5.66
N SER A 164 -5.83 -5.87 -5.47
CA SER A 164 -6.41 -5.07 -6.55
C SER A 164 -5.70 -3.73 -6.67
N PHE A 165 -5.55 -3.26 -7.90
CA PHE A 165 -5.01 -1.95 -8.23
C PHE A 165 -6.11 -1.18 -8.95
N TYR A 166 -6.58 -0.11 -8.34
CA TYR A 166 -7.60 0.76 -8.90
C TYR A 166 -7.01 2.12 -9.22
N SER A 167 -7.12 2.54 -10.46
CA SER A 167 -6.58 3.80 -10.94
C SER A 167 -7.69 4.72 -11.44
N PRO A 168 -8.08 5.74 -10.65
CA PRO A 168 -8.96 6.79 -11.10
C PRO A 168 -8.31 7.59 -12.23
N ARG A 169 -9.09 7.96 -13.22
CA ARG A 169 -8.67 8.76 -14.38
C ARG A 169 -9.66 9.87 -14.66
N SER A 170 -9.26 10.86 -15.43
CA SER A 170 -10.15 11.94 -15.89
C SER A 170 -11.33 11.41 -16.71
N SER A 171 -11.15 10.27 -17.39
CA SER A 171 -12.16 9.57 -18.18
C SER A 171 -11.92 8.07 -18.08
N GLY A 172 -12.90 7.34 -17.54
CA GLY A 172 -12.85 5.87 -17.41
C GLY A 172 -11.82 5.39 -16.41
N ASN A 173 -12.26 5.00 -15.22
CA ASN A 173 -11.38 4.41 -14.21
C ASN A 173 -10.88 3.04 -14.67
N ARG A 174 -9.68 2.67 -14.22
CA ARG A 174 -9.02 1.41 -14.61
C ARG A 174 -8.80 0.53 -13.40
N VAL A 175 -8.83 -0.78 -13.61
CA VAL A 175 -8.59 -1.77 -12.55
C VAL A 175 -7.82 -2.97 -13.10
N ILE A 176 -6.96 -3.53 -12.28
CA ILE A 176 -6.34 -4.85 -12.48
C ILE A 176 -6.34 -5.57 -11.14
N ASN A 177 -6.64 -6.86 -11.16
CA ASN A 177 -6.73 -7.69 -9.96
C ASN A 177 -5.81 -8.90 -10.10
N THR A 178 -5.31 -9.34 -8.97
CA THR A 178 -4.49 -10.54 -8.88
C THR A 178 -4.67 -11.16 -7.49
N THR A 179 -4.00 -12.27 -7.26
CA THR A 179 -4.06 -12.97 -5.99
C THR A 179 -2.67 -13.31 -5.46
N TYR A 180 -2.58 -13.56 -4.15
CA TYR A 180 -1.43 -14.14 -3.49
C TYR A 180 -1.88 -15.23 -2.52
N ALA A 181 -1.05 -16.24 -2.30
CA ALA A 181 -1.36 -17.32 -1.37
C ALA A 181 -0.68 -17.09 -0.02
N ILE A 182 -1.39 -17.38 1.08
CA ILE A 182 -0.79 -17.57 2.40
C ILE A 182 -0.78 -19.07 2.66
N SER A 183 0.42 -19.65 2.73
CA SER A 183 0.62 -21.09 2.74
C SER A 183 0.70 -21.67 4.15
N SER A 184 1.14 -20.87 5.13
CA SER A 184 1.30 -21.29 6.52
C SER A 184 0.65 -20.31 7.47
N ALA A 185 -0.26 -20.80 8.32
CA ALA A 185 -0.91 -19.98 9.33
C ALA A 185 0.13 -19.37 10.29
N ASP A 186 -0.13 -18.16 10.75
CA ASP A 186 0.67 -17.41 11.72
C ASP A 186 2.17 -17.27 11.38
N THR A 187 2.49 -17.37 10.08
CA THR A 187 3.87 -17.29 9.59
C THR A 187 4.00 -16.08 8.65
N TRP A 188 5.08 -15.28 8.84
CA TRP A 188 5.39 -14.18 7.93
C TRP A 188 5.88 -14.71 6.59
N GLU A 189 5.20 -14.33 5.52
CA GLU A 189 5.56 -14.67 4.15
C GLU A 189 5.77 -13.39 3.32
N LYS A 190 6.90 -13.31 2.58
CA LYS A 190 7.13 -12.24 1.62
C LYS A 190 6.42 -12.56 0.31
N LYS A 191 5.68 -11.59 -0.22
CA LYS A 191 4.99 -11.69 -1.51
C LYS A 191 5.53 -10.64 -2.46
N THR A 192 5.52 -10.98 -3.75
CA THR A 192 5.86 -10.07 -4.85
C THR A 192 4.83 -10.22 -5.96
N ILE A 193 4.40 -9.11 -6.52
CA ILE A 193 3.39 -9.03 -7.58
C ILE A 193 3.86 -8.04 -8.62
N THR A 194 4.07 -8.48 -9.86
CA THR A 194 4.37 -7.60 -10.98
C THR A 194 3.09 -7.19 -11.67
N ILE A 195 2.90 -5.90 -11.86
CA ILE A 195 1.77 -5.31 -12.58
C ILE A 195 2.30 -4.64 -13.84
N ALA A 196 1.80 -5.05 -14.99
CA ALA A 196 2.12 -4.42 -16.26
C ALA A 196 1.64 -2.96 -16.27
N GLY A 197 2.34 -2.10 -17.00
CA GLY A 197 1.88 -0.73 -17.23
C GLY A 197 0.54 -0.70 -17.95
N ASP A 198 -0.33 0.23 -17.60
CA ASP A 198 -1.61 0.43 -18.30
C ASP A 198 -1.38 1.26 -19.57
N THR A 199 -1.38 0.61 -20.72
CA THR A 199 -1.21 1.27 -22.02
C THR A 199 -2.51 1.83 -22.58
N ALA A 200 -3.64 1.63 -21.89
CA ALA A 200 -4.97 2.05 -22.33
C ALA A 200 -5.61 3.07 -21.39
N GLY A 201 -6.76 3.58 -21.77
CA GLY A 201 -7.49 4.59 -20.99
C GLY A 201 -6.90 5.99 -21.10
N ALA A 202 -7.45 6.92 -20.33
CA ALA A 202 -6.92 8.28 -20.24
C ALA A 202 -5.60 8.30 -19.45
N VAL A 203 -4.71 9.23 -19.76
CA VAL A 203 -3.52 9.49 -18.94
C VAL A 203 -3.91 9.89 -17.52
N MET A 204 -3.01 9.68 -16.58
CA MET A 204 -3.21 10.11 -15.20
C MET A 204 -3.31 11.63 -15.10
N ASN A 205 -4.20 12.11 -14.21
CA ASN A 205 -4.22 13.52 -13.84
C ASN A 205 -2.89 13.90 -13.20
N ASN A 206 -2.54 15.17 -13.24
CA ASN A 206 -1.38 15.70 -12.51
C ASN A 206 -1.88 16.57 -11.36
N ASP A 207 -2.45 15.93 -10.36
CA ASP A 207 -3.06 16.57 -9.19
C ASP A 207 -2.79 15.79 -7.90
N ALA A 208 -3.28 16.30 -6.78
CA ALA A 208 -3.15 15.67 -5.47
C ALA A 208 -4.24 14.62 -5.18
N ASP A 209 -5.13 14.35 -6.12
CA ASP A 209 -6.12 13.29 -5.96
C ASP A 209 -5.50 11.90 -6.16
N ALA A 210 -6.21 10.87 -5.74
CA ALA A 210 -5.72 9.50 -5.87
C ALA A 210 -5.54 9.14 -7.35
N GLY A 211 -4.33 8.77 -7.75
CA GLY A 211 -4.01 8.22 -9.06
C GLY A 211 -3.94 6.70 -9.07
N LEU A 212 -3.59 6.12 -7.92
CA LEU A 212 -3.55 4.68 -7.74
C LEU A 212 -3.97 4.32 -6.32
N SER A 213 -4.85 3.33 -6.20
CA SER A 213 -5.19 2.67 -4.94
C SER A 213 -4.68 1.25 -4.98
N ILE A 214 -3.92 0.85 -3.97
CA ILE A 214 -3.55 -0.55 -3.73
C ILE A 214 -4.52 -1.08 -2.68
N ILE A 215 -5.17 -2.20 -2.98
CA ILE A 215 -6.27 -2.72 -2.20
C ILE A 215 -6.00 -4.19 -1.88
N PHE A 216 -6.14 -4.55 -0.61
CA PHE A 216 -6.10 -5.91 -0.10
C PHE A 216 -7.50 -6.27 0.41
N PRO A 217 -8.34 -6.91 -0.41
CA PRO A 217 -9.64 -7.40 0.04
C PRO A 217 -9.47 -8.49 1.10
N LEU A 218 -10.19 -8.37 2.21
CA LEU A 218 -10.29 -9.42 3.25
C LEU A 218 -11.59 -10.20 3.13
N ALA A 219 -12.60 -9.58 2.50
CA ALA A 219 -13.87 -10.20 2.08
C ALA A 219 -14.52 -9.36 0.99
N ALA A 220 -15.25 -9.99 0.08
CA ALA A 220 -16.09 -9.29 -0.89
C ALA A 220 -17.26 -10.16 -1.36
N GLY A 221 -18.44 -9.58 -1.35
CA GLY A 221 -19.63 -10.20 -1.93
C GLY A 221 -19.64 -10.12 -3.46
N SER A 222 -20.55 -10.90 -4.07
CA SER A 222 -20.57 -11.11 -5.52
C SER A 222 -20.79 -9.86 -6.38
N ASN A 223 -21.23 -8.75 -5.80
CA ASN A 223 -21.30 -7.47 -6.51
C ASN A 223 -19.91 -6.85 -6.76
N TYR A 224 -18.88 -7.29 -6.04
CA TYR A 224 -17.51 -6.75 -6.08
C TYR A 224 -16.47 -7.81 -6.40
N ASP A 225 -16.83 -9.08 -6.23
CA ASP A 225 -15.99 -10.26 -6.42
C ASP A 225 -16.13 -10.78 -7.86
N GLY A 226 -15.47 -10.12 -8.77
CA GLY A 226 -15.48 -10.50 -10.18
C GLY A 226 -14.34 -11.45 -10.52
N THR A 227 -14.09 -11.63 -11.80
CA THR A 227 -12.96 -12.40 -12.32
C THR A 227 -11.66 -11.61 -12.17
N ASN A 228 -10.58 -12.28 -11.76
CA ASN A 228 -9.25 -11.71 -11.84
C ASN A 228 -8.90 -11.37 -13.29
N SER A 229 -8.42 -10.16 -13.52
CA SER A 229 -7.92 -9.74 -14.80
C SER A 229 -6.40 -9.68 -14.73
N SER A 230 -5.72 -10.44 -15.57
CA SER A 230 -4.25 -10.38 -15.74
C SER A 230 -3.80 -9.14 -16.50
N SER A 231 -4.73 -8.33 -17.00
CA SER A 231 -4.51 -7.09 -17.72
C SER A 231 -5.45 -6.00 -17.23
N TRP A 232 -5.05 -4.74 -17.41
CA TRP A 232 -5.90 -3.60 -17.08
C TRP A 232 -7.22 -3.62 -17.85
N ALA A 233 -8.30 -3.42 -17.13
CA ALA A 233 -9.67 -3.35 -17.65
C ALA A 233 -10.36 -2.07 -17.19
N ASP A 234 -11.43 -1.69 -17.89
CA ASP A 234 -12.30 -0.62 -17.41
C ASP A 234 -12.97 -1.06 -16.12
N TYR A 235 -13.01 -0.13 -15.17
CA TYR A 235 -13.65 -0.37 -13.89
C TYR A 235 -15.16 -0.64 -14.05
N SER A 236 -15.61 -1.66 -13.34
CA SER A 236 -17.02 -1.90 -12.99
C SER A 236 -17.09 -2.29 -11.52
N THR A 237 -18.26 -2.21 -10.91
CA THR A 237 -18.42 -2.69 -9.52
C THR A 237 -18.01 -4.15 -9.37
N THR A 238 -18.34 -5.00 -10.33
CA THR A 238 -18.08 -6.44 -10.28
C THR A 238 -16.61 -6.83 -10.42
N ASN A 239 -15.75 -5.95 -10.93
CA ASN A 239 -14.32 -6.21 -11.01
C ASN A 239 -13.48 -5.34 -10.05
N TYR A 240 -14.12 -4.64 -9.11
CA TYR A 240 -13.44 -3.69 -8.23
C TYR A 240 -12.42 -4.36 -7.31
N LEU A 241 -12.80 -5.47 -6.67
CA LEU A 241 -11.96 -6.18 -5.71
C LEU A 241 -11.36 -7.47 -6.28
N GLY A 242 -11.85 -7.91 -7.45
CA GLY A 242 -11.41 -9.14 -8.09
C GLY A 242 -11.85 -10.39 -7.34
N ALA A 243 -11.65 -11.54 -7.96
CA ALA A 243 -11.92 -12.82 -7.33
C ALA A 243 -10.89 -13.05 -6.21
N HIS A 244 -11.24 -12.70 -4.99
CA HIS A 244 -10.54 -13.15 -3.80
C HIS A 244 -11.22 -14.45 -3.34
N ALA A 245 -10.45 -15.47 -3.03
CA ALA A 245 -11.00 -16.77 -2.70
C ALA A 245 -11.16 -16.99 -1.19
N GLN A 246 -10.86 -15.99 -0.34
CA GLN A 246 -10.73 -16.19 1.09
C GLN A 246 -11.48 -15.13 1.91
N ASP A 247 -12.62 -15.50 2.47
CA ASP A 247 -13.38 -14.72 3.45
C ASP A 247 -13.09 -15.13 4.90
N GLY A 248 -12.23 -16.12 5.11
CA GLY A 248 -12.03 -16.76 6.41
C GLY A 248 -11.55 -15.82 7.51
N VAL A 249 -10.87 -14.72 7.18
CA VAL A 249 -10.50 -13.70 8.17
C VAL A 249 -11.73 -13.01 8.72
N VAL A 250 -12.76 -12.81 7.90
CA VAL A 250 -14.00 -12.11 8.27
C VAL A 250 -15.01 -13.07 8.91
N THR A 251 -15.05 -14.31 8.43
CA THR A 251 -16.03 -15.32 8.86
C THR A 251 -15.55 -16.19 10.04
N THR A 252 -14.36 -15.94 10.58
CA THR A 252 -13.81 -16.70 11.72
C THR A 252 -13.51 -15.76 12.89
N GLY A 253 -14.16 -15.97 14.02
CA GLY A 253 -13.90 -15.22 15.25
C GLY A 253 -12.44 -15.36 15.71
N SER A 254 -11.85 -14.27 16.16
CA SER A 254 -10.44 -14.16 16.55
C SER A 254 -9.44 -14.38 15.42
N ALA A 255 -9.87 -14.50 14.16
CA ALA A 255 -8.95 -14.54 13.03
C ALA A 255 -8.14 -13.25 12.91
N THR A 256 -6.91 -13.38 12.44
CA THR A 256 -5.98 -12.25 12.30
C THR A 256 -5.40 -12.17 10.89
N TRP A 257 -5.16 -10.93 10.45
CA TRP A 257 -4.41 -10.64 9.24
C TRP A 257 -3.48 -9.46 9.51
N LEU A 258 -2.22 -9.62 9.15
CA LEU A 258 -1.17 -8.63 9.40
C LEU A 258 -0.42 -8.32 8.11
N ILE A 259 0.01 -7.06 7.94
CA ILE A 259 0.79 -6.63 6.78
C ILE A 259 1.83 -5.58 7.18
N THR A 260 3.00 -5.64 6.56
CA THR A 260 4.08 -4.65 6.71
C THR A 260 5.07 -4.73 5.55
N GLY A 261 6.03 -3.80 5.51
CA GLY A 261 7.08 -3.81 4.49
C GLY A 261 6.54 -3.69 3.08
N ILE A 262 5.50 -2.87 2.89
CA ILE A 262 4.84 -2.70 1.59
C ILE A 262 5.63 -1.70 0.77
N GLN A 263 6.04 -2.11 -0.41
CA GLN A 263 6.81 -1.31 -1.35
C GLN A 263 6.26 -1.48 -2.77
N LEU A 264 6.02 -0.37 -3.45
CA LEU A 264 5.70 -0.30 -4.86
C LEU A 264 6.84 0.40 -5.59
N GLU A 265 7.44 -0.27 -6.55
CA GLU A 265 8.61 0.21 -7.30
C GLU A 265 8.30 0.22 -8.79
N THR A 266 8.91 1.13 -9.54
CA THR A 266 8.90 1.08 -11.00
C THR A 266 9.76 -0.09 -11.48
N GLY A 267 9.25 -0.87 -12.43
CA GLY A 267 9.94 -2.03 -12.99
C GLY A 267 9.29 -3.36 -12.66
N SER A 268 9.98 -4.45 -12.93
CA SER A 268 9.47 -5.84 -12.80
C SER A 268 10.25 -6.69 -11.80
N THR A 269 11.21 -6.12 -11.09
CA THR A 269 12.05 -6.82 -10.10
C THR A 269 11.94 -6.12 -8.76
N ALA A 270 11.68 -6.89 -7.71
CA ALA A 270 11.62 -6.36 -6.35
C ALA A 270 13.03 -6.06 -5.82
N GLY A 271 13.26 -4.83 -5.41
CA GLY A 271 14.45 -4.38 -4.73
C GLY A 271 14.46 -4.71 -3.22
N SER A 272 15.49 -4.22 -2.53
CA SER A 272 15.48 -4.15 -1.07
C SER A 272 14.48 -3.08 -0.63
N PHE A 273 13.91 -3.26 0.57
CA PHE A 273 12.99 -2.26 1.11
C PHE A 273 13.69 -0.91 1.32
N ASP A 274 13.07 0.15 0.82
CA ASP A 274 13.54 1.53 0.95
C ASP A 274 13.17 2.10 2.33
N TYR A 275 14.07 1.91 3.28
CA TYR A 275 13.88 2.42 4.64
C TYR A 275 14.10 3.93 4.70
N LYS A 276 13.06 4.64 5.09
CA LYS A 276 13.15 6.07 5.45
C LYS A 276 13.33 6.22 6.96
N SER A 277 13.99 7.30 7.38
CA SER A 277 14.03 7.65 8.80
C SER A 277 12.60 7.94 9.31
N TYR A 278 12.35 7.73 10.60
CA TYR A 278 11.04 8.04 11.19
C TYR A 278 10.61 9.49 10.94
N ALA A 279 11.56 10.44 10.99
CA ALA A 279 11.28 11.86 10.78
C ALA A 279 10.85 12.16 9.33
N GLU A 280 11.49 11.53 8.34
CA GLU A 280 11.10 11.66 6.94
C GLU A 280 9.71 11.05 6.71
N GLU A 281 9.47 9.84 7.21
CA GLU A 281 8.18 9.17 7.09
C GLU A 281 7.06 9.98 7.76
N LEU A 282 7.31 10.50 8.97
CA LEU A 282 6.36 11.36 9.67
C LEU A 282 6.04 12.61 8.86
N THR A 283 7.02 13.28 8.28
CA THR A 283 6.82 14.48 7.46
C THR A 283 5.93 14.18 6.24
N ILE A 284 6.13 13.03 5.59
CA ILE A 284 5.29 12.60 4.47
C ILE A 284 3.85 12.33 4.96
N CYS A 285 3.69 11.64 6.08
CA CYS A 285 2.39 11.34 6.67
C CYS A 285 1.62 12.61 7.09
N GLN A 286 2.35 13.62 7.58
CA GLN A 286 1.76 14.90 8.00
C GLN A 286 1.14 15.71 6.84
N ARG A 287 1.47 15.41 5.61
CA ARG A 287 0.76 15.94 4.44
C ARG A 287 -0.72 15.52 4.39
N TYR A 288 -1.06 14.37 4.98
CA TYR A 288 -2.40 13.77 4.96
C TYR A 288 -3.14 13.85 6.29
N CYS A 289 -2.39 13.86 7.37
CA CYS A 289 -2.91 13.96 8.74
C CYS A 289 -1.86 14.61 9.62
N TYR A 290 -2.15 15.75 10.15
CA TYR A 290 -1.36 16.39 11.19
C TYR A 290 -2.13 16.34 12.51
N ARG A 291 -1.48 15.86 13.54
CA ARG A 291 -1.99 15.88 14.91
C ARG A 291 -0.96 16.56 15.80
N GLU A 292 -1.37 17.65 16.39
CA GLU A 292 -0.62 18.25 17.47
C GLU A 292 -0.92 17.46 18.74
N ASN A 293 0.06 16.64 19.17
CA ASN A 293 -0.11 15.75 20.30
C ASN A 293 0.57 16.34 21.54
N ASP A 294 -0.23 16.64 22.55
CA ASP A 294 0.22 17.16 23.83
C ASP A 294 0.51 16.05 24.86
N SER A 295 1.01 14.90 24.43
CA SER A 295 1.31 13.78 25.34
C SER A 295 2.55 14.00 26.21
N VAL A 296 3.33 15.06 26.02
CA VAL A 296 4.62 15.29 26.70
C VAL A 296 4.56 16.44 27.71
N VAL A 297 3.58 17.31 27.62
CA VAL A 297 3.45 18.44 28.54
C VAL A 297 2.02 18.53 29.07
N GLN A 298 1.83 18.42 30.37
CA GLN A 298 0.54 18.56 31.06
C GLN A 298 -0.12 19.97 30.94
N THR A 299 0.23 20.72 29.94
CA THR A 299 -0.24 22.08 29.70
C THR A 299 -0.65 22.25 28.24
N GLY A 300 -1.69 21.58 27.82
CA GLY A 300 -2.40 21.71 26.56
C GLY A 300 -1.68 22.44 25.41
N GLY A 301 -1.67 21.86 24.21
CA GLY A 301 -1.11 22.52 23.02
C GLY A 301 -1.61 23.96 22.97
N ARG A 302 -0.71 24.93 22.95
CA ARG A 302 -1.10 26.35 22.97
C ARG A 302 -1.16 26.85 21.56
N MET A 303 -2.36 26.97 21.03
CA MET A 303 -2.60 27.75 19.83
C MET A 303 -2.50 29.24 20.17
N PHE A 304 -1.73 29.97 19.40
CA PHE A 304 -1.77 31.43 19.51
C PHE A 304 -3.07 31.92 18.88
N CYS A 305 -3.94 32.51 19.71
CA CYS A 305 -5.24 33.03 19.29
C CYS A 305 -5.36 34.49 19.64
N ILE A 306 -5.94 35.28 18.73
CA ILE A 306 -6.30 36.66 18.93
C ILE A 306 -7.81 36.73 19.12
N VAL A 307 -8.23 37.37 20.19
CA VAL A 307 -9.66 37.66 20.42
C VAL A 307 -10.01 38.92 19.67
N GLU A 308 -10.83 38.80 18.62
CA GLU A 308 -11.23 39.94 17.76
C GLU A 308 -12.58 40.59 18.19
N GLY A 309 -13.21 40.01 19.22
CA GLY A 309 -14.48 40.50 19.75
C GLY A 309 -15.05 39.55 20.81
N SER A 310 -16.24 39.85 21.29
CA SER A 310 -16.90 39.03 22.31
C SER A 310 -17.32 37.64 21.85
N THR A 311 -17.31 37.37 20.52
CA THR A 311 -17.78 36.10 19.91
C THR A 311 -16.83 35.54 18.86
N GLN A 312 -15.71 36.20 18.59
CA GLN A 312 -14.75 35.78 17.56
C GLN A 312 -13.35 35.66 18.14
N MET A 313 -12.70 34.52 17.81
CA MET A 313 -11.32 34.27 18.12
C MET A 313 -10.64 33.72 16.86
N THR A 314 -9.55 34.35 16.44
CA THR A 314 -8.72 33.89 15.32
C THR A 314 -7.48 33.18 15.86
N CYS A 315 -7.29 31.94 15.50
CA CYS A 315 -6.15 31.13 15.92
C CYS A 315 -5.23 30.84 14.73
N LEU A 316 -3.93 30.98 14.94
CA LEU A 316 -2.93 30.63 13.95
C LEU A 316 -2.44 29.19 14.19
N LEU A 317 -2.65 28.34 13.20
CA LEU A 317 -2.09 26.98 13.15
C LEU A 317 -1.08 26.90 11.99
N SER A 318 0.15 26.51 12.32
CA SER A 318 1.20 26.28 11.32
C SER A 318 1.33 24.78 11.07
N PHE A 319 1.20 24.36 9.81
CA PHE A 319 1.44 22.97 9.42
C PHE A 319 2.91 22.73 9.12
N PRO A 320 3.49 21.60 9.53
CA PRO A 320 4.90 21.29 9.30
C PRO A 320 5.23 21.04 7.82
N THR A 321 4.23 20.70 7.03
CA THR A 321 4.33 20.51 5.58
C THR A 321 3.05 20.97 4.89
N SER A 322 3.10 21.18 3.57
CA SER A 322 1.91 21.51 2.78
C SER A 322 0.90 20.39 2.81
N MET A 323 -0.29 20.66 3.31
CA MET A 323 -1.39 19.69 3.31
C MET A 323 -1.82 19.34 1.88
N ARG A 324 -2.25 18.11 1.66
CA ARG A 324 -2.77 17.64 0.37
C ARG A 324 -3.98 18.45 -0.11
N ALA A 325 -4.84 18.80 0.80
CA ALA A 325 -6.05 19.60 0.57
C ALA A 325 -6.32 20.45 1.82
N ALA A 326 -7.27 21.40 1.73
CA ALA A 326 -7.73 22.13 2.90
C ALA A 326 -8.18 21.13 3.99
N PRO A 327 -7.55 21.13 5.18
CA PRO A 327 -7.87 20.14 6.20
C PRO A 327 -9.19 20.48 6.90
N SER A 328 -9.91 19.43 7.30
CA SER A 328 -10.93 19.54 8.33
C SER A 328 -10.26 19.48 9.70
N MET A 329 -10.67 20.32 10.64
CA MET A 329 -10.12 20.35 11.99
C MET A 329 -11.09 19.73 12.98
N THR A 330 -10.58 18.88 13.87
CA THR A 330 -11.30 18.42 15.06
C THR A 330 -10.52 18.88 16.28
N ILE A 331 -11.18 19.62 17.16
CA ILE A 331 -10.65 20.05 18.45
C ILE A 331 -11.28 19.15 19.50
N THR A 332 -10.48 18.41 20.25
CA THR A 332 -10.92 17.49 21.32
C THR A 332 -10.43 17.95 22.67
#